data_6e1317bc5193ecbb5011bb8eefcec4e8
#
_entry.id   6e1317bc5193ecbb5011bb8eefcec4e8
#
_cell.length_a   1.000
_cell.length_b   1.000
_cell.length_c   1.000
_cell.angle_alpha   90.00
_cell.angle_beta   90.00
_cell.angle_gamma   90.00
#
_symmetry.space_group_name_H-M   'P 1'
#
loop_
_entity.id
_entity.type
_entity.pdbx_description
1 polymer ?
#
loop_
_entity_poly.entity_id
_entity_poly.type
_entity_poly.pdbx_seq_one_letter_code
_entity_poly.pdbx_strand_id
1 'polypeptide(L)'
;MIKLFSPVFNELEIQSAKNTIKSGFWASGQGVRNVLKFEKKFEKYTNSQECVAVDSGTAALHLALNVLDINKKEVLVPTLTFVTTIHAIKY
;
A
#
# COMPACT_ATOMS: atom_id res chain seq x y z
N MET A 1 -8.42 26.81 10.84
CA MET A 1 -8.73 26.20 9.50
C MET A 1 -8.46 24.71 9.60
N ILE A 2 -9.42 23.86 9.28
CA ILE A 2 -9.24 22.41 9.21
C ILE A 2 -8.52 22.09 7.89
N LYS A 3 -7.34 21.47 7.97
CA LYS A 3 -6.59 21.08 6.78
C LYS A 3 -7.17 19.79 6.22
N LEU A 4 -7.39 19.70 4.90
CA LEU A 4 -7.82 18.49 4.22
C LEU A 4 -6.76 17.38 4.31
N PHE A 5 -5.50 17.74 4.32
CA PHE A 5 -4.35 16.85 4.40
C PHE A 5 -3.33 17.38 5.40
N SER A 6 -2.99 16.56 6.38
CA SER A 6 -2.03 16.91 7.43
C SER A 6 -1.29 15.65 7.89
N PRO A 7 -0.27 15.21 7.13
CA PRO A 7 0.51 14.03 7.51
C PRO A 7 1.27 14.30 8.82
N VAL A 8 1.30 13.29 9.66
CA VAL A 8 2.05 13.32 10.93
C VAL A 8 3.35 12.56 10.72
N PHE A 9 4.45 13.17 11.12
CA PHE A 9 5.78 12.55 11.10
C PHE A 9 6.59 13.06 12.30
N ASN A 10 7.62 12.33 12.66
CA ASN A 10 8.56 12.67 13.72
C ASN A 10 9.99 12.27 13.31
N GLU A 11 10.94 12.36 14.20
CA GLU A 11 12.36 12.04 13.94
C GLU A 11 12.60 10.58 13.56
N LEU A 12 11.71 9.65 13.94
CA LEU A 12 11.87 8.23 13.60
C LEU A 12 11.65 7.99 12.11
N GLU A 13 10.63 8.62 11.51
CA GLU A 13 10.38 8.52 10.07
C GLU A 13 11.51 9.17 9.27
N ILE A 14 11.96 10.35 9.70
CA ILE A 14 13.09 11.07 9.08
C ILE A 14 14.34 10.21 9.10
N GLN A 15 14.68 9.63 10.26
CA GLN A 15 15.87 8.80 10.40
C GLN A 15 15.77 7.50 9.59
N SER A 16 14.58 6.89 9.53
CA SER A 16 14.33 5.69 8.72
C SER A 16 14.51 5.96 7.23
N ALA A 17 13.97 7.07 6.73
CA ALA A 17 14.15 7.50 5.35
C ALA A 17 15.62 7.76 5.02
N LYS A 18 16.32 8.50 5.91
CA LYS A 18 17.76 8.79 5.77
C LYS A 18 18.60 7.51 5.73
N ASN A 19 18.30 6.54 6.59
CA ASN A 19 19.01 5.27 6.63
C ASN A 19 18.76 4.45 5.37
N THR A 20 17.54 4.43 4.86
CA THR A 20 17.18 3.75 3.60
C THR A 20 17.92 4.37 2.42
N ILE A 21 17.95 5.70 2.32
CA ILE A 21 18.71 6.40 1.26
C ILE A 21 20.20 6.06 1.34
N LYS A 22 20.78 6.13 2.53
CA LYS A 22 22.21 5.83 2.73
C LYS A 22 22.58 4.37 2.47
N SER A 23 21.64 3.45 2.64
CA SER A 23 21.90 2.02 2.42
C SER A 23 22.12 1.66 0.96
N GLY A 24 21.66 2.48 0.02
CA GLY A 24 21.65 2.19 -1.41
C GLY A 24 20.68 1.08 -1.85
N PHE A 25 19.92 0.52 -0.93
CA PHE A 25 18.95 -0.57 -1.20
C PHE A 25 17.55 -0.02 -1.44
N TRP A 26 17.30 0.50 -2.63
CA TRP A 26 16.06 1.22 -2.98
C TRP A 26 15.11 0.45 -3.90
N ALA A 27 15.59 -0.61 -4.51
CA ALA A 27 14.83 -1.37 -5.50
C ALA A 27 14.83 -2.87 -5.19
N SER A 28 14.21 -3.67 -6.08
CA SER A 28 14.16 -5.12 -5.99
C SER A 28 15.55 -5.77 -5.84
N GLY A 29 15.60 -6.97 -5.31
CA GLY A 29 16.84 -7.65 -4.97
C GLY A 29 17.27 -7.37 -3.52
N GLN A 30 18.42 -6.79 -3.29
CA GLN A 30 18.89 -6.51 -1.91
C GLN A 30 18.11 -5.39 -1.20
N GLY A 31 17.35 -4.58 -1.92
CA GLY A 31 16.47 -3.53 -1.37
C GLY A 31 15.22 -4.06 -0.67
N VAL A 32 14.91 -5.31 -0.86
CA VAL A 32 13.67 -5.96 -0.36
C VAL A 32 13.59 -6.05 1.16
N ARG A 33 14.70 -5.89 1.88
CA ARG A 33 14.75 -6.08 3.34
C ARG A 33 13.75 -5.20 4.12
N ASN A 34 13.58 -3.94 3.74
CA ASN A 34 12.65 -3.04 4.41
C ASN A 34 11.20 -3.36 4.04
N VAL A 35 10.96 -3.76 2.79
CA VAL A 35 9.64 -4.21 2.32
C VAL A 35 9.22 -5.47 3.09
N LEU A 36 10.05 -6.51 3.13
CA LEU A 36 9.78 -7.73 3.88
C LEU A 36 9.51 -7.47 5.37
N LYS A 37 10.29 -6.57 6.00
CA LYS A 37 10.05 -6.18 7.40
C LYS A 37 8.70 -5.49 7.57
N PHE A 38 8.30 -4.66 6.63
CA PHE A 38 6.99 -4.00 6.64
C PHE A 38 5.89 -5.03 6.50
N GLU A 39 5.96 -5.92 5.49
CA GLU A 39 4.98 -6.97 5.24
C GLU A 39 4.78 -7.84 6.48
N LYS A 40 5.86 -8.35 7.08
CA LYS A 40 5.78 -9.18 8.31
C LYS A 40 5.20 -8.43 9.52
N LYS A 41 5.49 -7.14 9.68
CA LYS A 41 4.88 -6.34 10.75
C LYS A 41 3.39 -6.11 10.48
N PHE A 42 3.02 -5.88 9.23
CA PHE A 42 1.64 -5.64 8.84
C PHE A 42 0.79 -6.91 8.97
N GLU A 43 1.31 -8.07 8.54
CA GLU A 43 0.70 -9.39 8.78
C GLU A 43 0.35 -9.58 10.27
N LYS A 44 1.33 -9.32 11.14
CA LYS A 44 1.12 -9.43 12.59
C LYS A 44 0.09 -8.44 13.12
N TYR A 45 0.09 -7.22 12.62
CA TYR A 45 -0.84 -6.16 13.05
C TYR A 45 -2.28 -6.46 12.64
N THR A 46 -2.49 -6.94 11.42
CA THR A 46 -3.81 -7.27 10.87
C THR A 46 -4.27 -8.70 11.15
N ASN A 47 -3.39 -9.53 11.73
CA ASN A 47 -3.61 -10.97 11.93
C ASN A 47 -3.94 -11.68 10.60
N SER A 48 -3.33 -11.24 9.50
CA SER A 48 -3.44 -11.89 8.19
C SER A 48 -2.40 -12.99 8.02
N GLN A 49 -2.67 -13.94 7.13
CA GLN A 49 -1.72 -15.02 6.83
C GLN A 49 -0.51 -14.52 6.04
N GLU A 50 -0.75 -13.63 5.10
CA GLU A 50 0.26 -13.05 4.23
C GLU A 50 -0.04 -11.58 3.93
N CYS A 51 0.99 -10.85 3.54
CA CYS A 51 0.90 -9.46 3.11
C CYS A 51 1.87 -9.20 1.97
N VAL A 52 1.42 -8.47 0.97
CA VAL A 52 2.25 -8.03 -0.16
C VAL A 52 2.18 -6.52 -0.26
N ALA A 53 3.33 -5.87 -0.19
CA ALA A 53 3.42 -4.43 -0.40
C ALA A 53 3.40 -4.10 -1.88
N VAL A 54 2.62 -3.10 -2.24
CA VAL A 54 2.51 -2.54 -3.59
C VAL A 54 2.77 -1.04 -3.54
N ASP A 55 2.95 -0.42 -4.69
CA ASP A 55 3.36 0.98 -4.81
C ASP A 55 2.22 1.99 -4.53
N SER A 56 0.97 1.55 -4.58
CA SER A 56 -0.19 2.43 -4.38
C SER A 56 -1.43 1.68 -3.89
N GLY A 57 -2.35 2.41 -3.24
CA GLY A 57 -3.66 1.86 -2.88
C GLY A 57 -4.48 1.43 -4.09
N THR A 58 -4.32 2.07 -5.24
CA THR A 58 -4.96 1.67 -6.50
C THR A 58 -4.46 0.30 -6.95
N ALA A 59 -3.15 0.07 -6.93
CA ALA A 59 -2.56 -1.21 -7.25
C ALA A 59 -3.01 -2.31 -6.28
N ALA A 60 -3.12 -1.98 -4.98
CA ALA A 60 -3.64 -2.91 -3.97
C ALA A 60 -5.09 -3.33 -4.26
N LEU A 61 -5.97 -2.36 -4.57
CA LEU A 61 -7.36 -2.65 -4.94
C LEU A 61 -7.45 -3.50 -6.21
N HIS A 62 -6.70 -3.13 -7.24
CA HIS A 62 -6.67 -3.89 -8.50
C HIS A 62 -6.22 -5.33 -8.27
N LEU A 63 -5.14 -5.54 -7.52
CA LEU A 63 -4.64 -6.87 -7.22
C LEU A 63 -5.64 -7.69 -6.40
N ALA A 64 -6.27 -7.09 -5.40
CA ALA A 64 -7.30 -7.75 -4.59
C ALA A 64 -8.51 -8.20 -5.42
N LEU A 65 -8.97 -7.33 -6.33
CA LEU A 65 -10.10 -7.67 -7.21
C LEU A 65 -9.76 -8.78 -8.21
N ASN A 66 -8.52 -8.80 -8.71
CA ASN A 66 -8.04 -9.89 -9.56
C ASN A 66 -7.98 -11.24 -8.82
N VAL A 67 -7.51 -11.25 -7.58
CA VAL A 67 -7.47 -12.47 -6.75
C VAL A 67 -8.87 -12.99 -6.45
N LEU A 68 -9.85 -12.09 -6.28
CA LEU A 68 -11.25 -12.46 -6.02
C LEU A 68 -12.02 -12.93 -7.26
N ASP A 69 -11.41 -12.86 -8.44
CA ASP A 69 -12.02 -13.22 -9.72
C ASP A 69 -13.42 -12.61 -9.90
N ILE A 70 -13.47 -11.28 -9.89
CA ILE A 70 -14.75 -10.53 -10.02
C ILE A 70 -15.25 -10.42 -11.45
N ASN A 71 -14.62 -11.09 -12.40
CA ASN A 71 -14.97 -11.00 -13.81
C ASN A 71 -16.48 -11.28 -14.00
N LYS A 72 -17.18 -10.37 -14.70
CA LYS A 72 -18.65 -10.41 -14.92
C LYS A 72 -19.49 -10.36 -13.64
N LYS A 73 -18.95 -9.89 -12.52
CA LYS A 73 -19.69 -9.68 -11.27
C LYS A 73 -19.98 -8.20 -11.05
N GLU A 74 -20.99 -7.92 -10.24
CA GLU A 74 -21.29 -6.57 -9.79
C GLU A 74 -20.42 -6.20 -8.60
N VAL A 75 -19.91 -4.97 -8.59
CA VAL A 75 -19.07 -4.44 -7.50
C VAL A 75 -19.72 -3.15 -7.00
N LEU A 76 -20.05 -3.11 -5.72
CA LEU A 76 -20.61 -1.93 -5.07
C LEU A 76 -19.48 -1.00 -4.64
N VAL A 77 -19.60 0.27 -4.99
CA VAL A 77 -18.64 1.32 -4.62
C VAL A 77 -19.37 2.55 -4.09
N PRO A 78 -18.76 3.28 -3.12
CA PRO A 78 -19.28 4.58 -2.69
C PRO A 78 -19.27 5.58 -3.84
N THR A 79 -20.29 6.44 -3.93
CA THR A 79 -20.33 7.53 -4.91
C THR A 79 -19.31 8.63 -4.59
N LEU A 80 -19.01 8.84 -3.31
CA LEU A 80 -17.98 9.76 -2.85
C LEU A 80 -16.69 8.99 -2.56
N THR A 81 -15.85 8.83 -3.56
CA THR A 81 -14.55 8.16 -3.46
C THR A 81 -13.58 8.74 -4.47
N PHE A 82 -12.31 8.41 -4.33
CA PHE A 82 -11.30 8.78 -5.33
C PHE A 82 -11.52 7.97 -6.62
N VAL A 83 -11.37 8.61 -7.76
CA VAL A 83 -11.69 8.02 -9.08
C VAL A 83 -10.96 6.70 -9.36
N THR A 84 -9.78 6.49 -8.81
CA THR A 84 -8.99 5.26 -8.97
C THR A 84 -9.65 4.03 -8.35
N THR A 85 -10.58 4.19 -7.40
CA THR A 85 -11.37 3.09 -6.87
C THR A 85 -12.25 2.46 -7.96
N ILE A 86 -12.83 3.31 -8.83
CA ILE A 86 -13.62 2.87 -9.98
C ILE A 86 -12.72 2.30 -11.08
N HIS A 87 -11.55 2.93 -11.31
CA HIS A 87 -10.58 2.43 -12.29
C HIS A 87 -10.08 1.03 -11.94
N ALA A 88 -9.81 0.74 -10.67
CA ALA A 88 -9.37 -0.57 -10.23
C ALA A 88 -10.37 -1.71 -10.55
N ILE A 89 -11.66 -1.38 -10.69
CA ILE A 89 -12.70 -2.35 -11.06
C ILE A 89 -12.76 -2.54 -12.59
N LYS A 90 -12.40 -1.51 -13.35
CA LYS A 90 -12.50 -1.53 -14.82
C LYS A 90 -11.31 -2.19 -15.51
N TYR A 91 -10.17 -2.24 -14.86
CA TYR A 91 -8.95 -2.86 -15.36
C TYR A 91 -8.83 -4.32 -14.94
#